data_d159aec509b0be8824cc868494b9e770
#
_entry.id   d159aec509b0be8824cc868494b9e770
#
_cell.length_a   1.000
_cell.length_b   1.000
_cell.length_c   1.000
_cell.angle_alpha   90.00
_cell.angle_beta   90.00
_cell.angle_gamma   90.00
#
_symmetry.space_group_name_H-M   'P 1'
#
loop_
_entity.id
_entity.type
_entity.pdbx_description
1 polymer ?
#
loop_
_entity_poly.entity_id
_entity_poly.type
_entity_poly.pdbx_seq_one_letter_code
_entity_poly.pdbx_strand_id
1 'polypeptide(L)'
;MIYKEKDSKVLKEKIIELIEEVLDVPAGTITEDTMMVDVEGWDSLAHVMIIGELEEQLGISIPIEDAIELEGVRELLEKANCI
;
A
#
# COMPACT_ATOMS: atom_id res chain seq x y z
N MET A 1 -4.98 -14.84 16.03
CA MET A 1 -4.98 -14.38 16.22
C MET A 1 -5.16 -13.25 15.70
N ILE A 2 -5.12 -12.63 15.70
CA ILE A 2 -5.53 -11.58 15.29
C ILE A 2 -4.59 -10.53 15.31
N TYR A 3 -4.47 -9.69 14.33
CA TYR A 3 -3.65 -8.58 14.31
C TYR A 3 -4.19 -7.58 15.23
N LYS A 4 -3.36 -7.07 16.08
CA LYS A 4 -3.80 -6.07 16.94
C LYS A 4 -3.39 -4.81 16.41
N GLU A 5 -4.01 -3.75 16.77
CA GLU A 5 -3.69 -2.46 16.30
C GLU A 5 -2.31 -2.07 16.69
N LYS A 6 -1.83 -2.59 17.79
CA LYS A 6 -0.48 -2.27 18.17
C LYS A 6 0.52 -2.86 17.23
N ASP A 7 0.07 -3.70 16.32
CA ASP A 7 0.93 -4.28 15.31
C ASP A 7 0.92 -3.47 14.03
N SER A 8 0.55 -2.22 14.09
CA SER A 8 0.48 -1.40 12.89
C SER A 8 1.84 -1.30 12.20
N LYS A 9 2.93 -1.41 12.94
CA LYS A 9 4.25 -1.41 12.32
C LYS A 9 4.42 -2.63 11.43
N VAL A 10 3.99 -3.79 11.89
CA VAL A 10 4.07 -5.01 11.09
C VAL A 10 3.15 -4.88 9.89
N LEU A 11 1.95 -4.35 10.09
CA LEU A 11 1.01 -4.18 9.00
C LEU A 11 1.57 -3.22 7.95
N LYS A 12 2.22 -2.14 8.40
CA LYS A 12 2.81 -1.20 7.49
C LYS A 12 3.87 -1.88 6.62
N GLU A 13 4.70 -2.71 7.23
CA GLU A 13 5.72 -3.42 6.49
C GLU A 13 5.10 -4.38 5.48
N LYS A 14 4.01 -5.04 5.84
CA LYS A 14 3.36 -5.94 4.92
C LYS A 14 2.75 -5.19 3.74
N ILE A 15 2.21 -4.02 3.97
CA ILE A 15 1.66 -3.21 2.90
C ILE A 15 2.76 -2.81 1.94
N ILE A 16 3.89 -2.36 2.47
CA ILE A 16 5.00 -1.94 1.63
C ILE A 16 5.53 -3.13 0.83
N GLU A 17 5.65 -4.29 1.46
CA GLU A 17 6.10 -5.47 0.74
C GLU A 17 5.13 -5.84 -0.39
N LEU A 18 3.86 -5.69 -0.13
CA LEU A 18 2.87 -6.00 -1.15
C LEU A 18 2.99 -5.06 -2.33
N ILE A 19 3.21 -3.78 -2.05
CA ILE A 19 3.41 -2.81 -3.12
C ILE A 19 4.64 -3.20 -3.95
N GLU A 20 5.71 -3.59 -3.28
CA GLU A 20 6.92 -3.99 -3.99
C GLU A 20 6.67 -5.21 -4.85
N GLU A 21 5.86 -6.14 -4.37
CA GLU A 21 5.55 -7.33 -5.15
C GLU A 21 4.74 -6.97 -6.40
N VAL A 22 3.74 -6.13 -6.23
CA VAL A 22 2.91 -5.75 -7.38
C VAL A 22 3.74 -5.00 -8.41
N LEU A 23 4.62 -4.12 -7.94
CA LEU A 23 5.44 -3.34 -8.85
C LEU A 23 6.66 -4.10 -9.36
N ASP A 24 6.91 -5.28 -8.78
CA ASP A 24 8.03 -6.13 -9.18
C ASP A 24 9.36 -5.38 -9.02
N VAL A 25 9.54 -4.79 -7.85
CA VAL A 25 10.78 -4.09 -7.51
C VAL A 25 11.40 -4.76 -6.29
N PRO A 26 12.72 -4.60 -6.11
CA PRO A 26 13.38 -5.25 -4.98
C PRO A 26 12.90 -4.73 -3.64
N ALA A 27 13.03 -5.57 -2.63
CA ALA A 27 12.70 -5.17 -1.28
C ALA A 27 13.56 -3.98 -0.89
N GLY A 28 12.94 -3.02 -0.21
CA GLY A 28 13.64 -1.82 0.20
C GLY A 28 13.53 -0.67 -0.78
N THR A 29 12.94 -0.92 -1.94
CA THR A 29 12.75 0.14 -2.94
C THR A 29 11.67 1.12 -2.51
N ILE A 30 10.63 0.61 -1.86
CA ILE A 30 9.47 1.43 -1.48
C ILE A 30 9.55 1.77 0.00
N THR A 31 9.36 3.04 0.32
CA THR A 31 9.34 3.51 1.70
C THR A 31 8.10 4.34 1.93
N GLU A 32 7.94 4.81 3.16
CA GLU A 32 6.79 5.66 3.50
C GLU A 32 6.77 6.93 2.69
N ASP A 33 7.94 7.40 2.28
CA ASP A 33 8.02 8.67 1.57
C ASP A 33 7.95 8.52 0.07
N THR A 34 7.80 7.31 -0.42
CA THR A 34 7.76 7.07 -1.86
C THR A 34 6.46 7.63 -2.45
N MET A 35 6.60 8.40 -3.52
CA MET A 35 5.46 8.94 -4.24
C MET A 35 5.22 8.12 -5.48
N MET A 36 3.95 7.98 -5.83
CA MET A 36 3.56 7.20 -6.99
C MET A 36 4.25 7.68 -8.25
N VAL A 37 4.32 8.99 -8.40
CA VAL A 37 4.89 9.61 -9.59
C VAL A 37 6.37 9.32 -9.73
N ASP A 38 7.05 8.98 -8.64
CA ASP A 38 8.48 8.74 -8.67
C ASP A 38 8.83 7.29 -8.98
N VAL A 39 7.84 6.42 -9.11
CA VAL A 39 8.10 5.00 -9.36
C VAL A 39 7.60 4.65 -10.76
N GLU A 40 8.51 4.26 -11.60
CA GLU A 40 8.22 4.10 -13.01
C GLU A 40 7.11 3.10 -13.28
N GLY A 41 7.01 2.04 -12.59
CA GLY A 41 6.00 1.03 -12.85
C GLY A 41 4.67 1.26 -12.14
N TRP A 42 4.54 2.33 -11.39
CA TRP A 42 3.34 2.54 -10.58
C TRP A 42 2.37 3.43 -11.35
N ASP A 43 1.67 2.82 -12.28
CA ASP A 43 0.66 3.51 -13.07
C ASP A 43 -0.73 3.21 -12.52
N SER A 44 -1.75 3.63 -13.23
CA SER A 44 -3.12 3.46 -12.77
C SER A 44 -3.49 1.99 -12.59
N LEU A 45 -3.04 1.16 -13.50
CA LEU A 45 -3.37 -0.26 -13.43
C LEU A 45 -2.70 -0.89 -12.22
N ALA A 46 -1.41 -0.61 -12.03
CA ALA A 46 -0.71 -1.13 -10.86
C ALA A 46 -1.35 -0.65 -9.58
N HIS A 47 -1.80 0.61 -9.57
CA HIS A 47 -2.43 1.17 -8.39
C HIS A 47 -3.70 0.40 -8.03
N VAL A 48 -4.52 0.12 -9.02
CA VAL A 48 -5.75 -0.64 -8.79
C VAL A 48 -5.42 -2.04 -8.29
N MET A 49 -4.37 -2.64 -8.84
CA MET A 49 -3.97 -3.96 -8.39
C MET A 49 -3.51 -3.94 -6.93
N ILE A 50 -2.77 -2.91 -6.55
CA ILE A 50 -2.33 -2.78 -5.16
C ILE A 50 -3.54 -2.69 -4.24
N ILE A 51 -4.50 -1.85 -4.59
CA ILE A 51 -5.69 -1.69 -3.76
C ILE A 51 -6.45 -3.01 -3.63
N GLY A 52 -6.59 -3.73 -4.73
CA GLY A 52 -7.27 -5.02 -4.71
C GLY A 52 -6.55 -6.05 -3.87
N GLU A 53 -5.23 -6.08 -3.95
CA GLU A 53 -4.46 -7.03 -3.16
C GLU A 53 -4.50 -6.71 -1.67
N LEU A 54 -4.54 -5.41 -1.33
CA LEU A 54 -4.68 -5.03 0.06
C LEU A 54 -5.97 -5.60 0.64
N GLU A 55 -7.04 -5.53 -0.12
CA GLU A 55 -8.30 -6.05 0.35
C GLU A 55 -8.26 -7.57 0.46
N GLU A 56 -7.71 -8.22 -0.55
CA GLU A 56 -7.72 -9.66 -0.60
C GLU A 56 -6.80 -10.29 0.42
N GLN A 57 -5.60 -9.75 0.57
CA GLN A 57 -4.60 -10.38 1.43
C GLN A 57 -4.62 -9.89 2.84
N LEU A 58 -4.95 -8.63 3.05
CA LEU A 58 -4.85 -8.02 4.38
C LEU A 58 -6.19 -7.56 4.91
N GLY A 59 -7.25 -7.71 4.14
CA GLY A 59 -8.56 -7.31 4.60
C GLY A 59 -8.74 -5.81 4.70
N ILE A 60 -7.89 -5.03 4.04
CA ILE A 60 -7.97 -3.58 4.09
C ILE A 60 -8.77 -3.10 2.91
N SER A 61 -9.91 -2.48 3.20
CA SER A 61 -10.81 -2.02 2.15
C SER A 61 -10.69 -0.51 2.00
N ILE A 62 -10.29 -0.07 0.82
CA ILE A 62 -10.19 1.34 0.51
C ILE A 62 -11.16 1.64 -0.62
N PRO A 63 -12.15 2.52 -0.37
CA PRO A 63 -13.11 2.84 -1.42
C PRO A 63 -12.42 3.41 -2.65
N ILE A 64 -12.97 3.13 -3.82
CA ILE A 64 -12.32 3.54 -5.05
C ILE A 64 -12.18 5.05 -5.12
N GLU A 65 -13.14 5.79 -4.62
CA GLU A 65 -13.06 7.23 -4.67
C GLU A 65 -11.93 7.77 -3.79
N ASP A 66 -11.55 7.04 -2.75
CA ASP A 66 -10.39 7.41 -1.96
C ASP A 66 -9.10 6.93 -2.63
N ALA A 67 -9.17 5.75 -3.25
CA ALA A 67 -7.98 5.16 -3.86
C ALA A 67 -7.44 6.03 -4.99
N ILE A 68 -8.32 6.62 -5.77
CA ILE A 68 -7.86 7.40 -6.92
C ILE A 68 -7.24 8.72 -6.51
N GLU A 69 -7.42 9.12 -5.26
CA GLU A 69 -6.81 10.35 -4.77
C GLU A 69 -5.46 10.14 -4.12
N LEU A 70 -5.07 8.89 -3.92
CA LEU A 70 -3.80 8.60 -3.27
C LEU A 70 -2.65 8.92 -4.20
N GLU A 71 -1.63 9.58 -3.66
CA GLU A 71 -0.49 9.98 -4.46
C GLU A 71 0.80 9.31 -4.02
N GLY A 72 0.78 8.59 -2.91
CA GLY A 72 1.98 7.96 -2.43
C GLY A 72 1.70 7.00 -1.30
N VAL A 73 2.79 6.41 -0.80
CA VAL A 73 2.68 5.36 0.20
C VAL A 73 2.12 5.90 1.52
N ARG A 74 2.55 7.09 1.93
CA ARG A 74 2.11 7.62 3.22
C ARG A 74 0.59 7.79 3.26
N GLU A 75 0.02 8.32 2.19
CA GLU A 75 -1.42 8.49 2.15
C GLU A 75 -2.15 7.16 2.17
N LEU A 76 -1.57 6.18 1.49
CA LEU A 76 -2.16 4.85 1.50
C LEU A 76 -2.15 4.26 2.91
N LEU A 77 -1.04 4.44 3.61
CA LEU A 77 -0.95 3.95 4.99
C LEU A 77 -1.95 4.67 5.91
N GLU A 78 -2.18 5.95 5.67
CA GLU A 78 -3.17 6.67 6.44
C GLU A 78 -4.56 6.11 6.21
N LYS A 79 -4.89 5.82 4.97
CA LYS A 79 -6.20 5.23 4.68
C LYS A 79 -6.35 3.85 5.27
N ALA A 80 -5.23 3.14 5.42
CA ALA A 80 -5.25 1.81 6.02
C ALA A 80 -5.17 1.86 7.54
N ASN A 81 -5.14 3.05 8.12
CA ASN A 81 -5.07 3.23 9.58
C ASN A 81 -3.78 2.70 10.16
N CYS A 82 -2.69 2.81 9.41
CA CYS A 82 -1.39 2.36 9.91
C CYS A 82 -0.58 3.51 10.51
N ILE A 83 -0.96 4.72 10.23
CA ILE A 83 -0.28 5.89 10.78
C ILE A 83 -1.27 7.01 10.99
#